data_a32e65f7ea2cf5df00c6bb069895c4b4
#
_entry.id   a32e65f7ea2cf5df00c6bb069895c4b4
#
_cell.length_a   1.000
_cell.length_b   1.000
_cell.length_c   1.000
_cell.angle_alpha   90.00
_cell.angle_beta   90.00
_cell.angle_gamma   90.00
#
_symmetry.space_group_name_H-M   'P 1'
#
loop_
_entity.id
_entity.type
_entity.pdbx_description
1 polymer ?
#
loop_
_entity_poly.entity_id
_entity_poly.type
_entity_poly.pdbx_seq_one_letter_code
_entity_poly.pdbx_strand_id
1 'polypeptide(L)'
;MGGTKRTEVSIKLDARCFCPECISANVNKHDKYKRIIYDLAFMSAGIKRSIIQYDTYRFRCTDCGSVFYNPHQKKLVPSGRFGENLKIWVIYQYIACRVPMNKIQATLLSIFNLPIRENTLQRFKKNIAMQYRTLYNKLAENLLNGNLIHADETKISIRGLDSKGYVWIFTNMDSVVFIFRKTREVEFLKKLLTNFKGIFISDFYTGYDNLPCRQQKCLIHFIRDLNDDLYKNPFDYSLKELVIKFGNLINNIITTVNKKGLKRKYLLKHVKDIDKFYHWLIQLKSDSELFKKYLKRFLKNRKKLFLFLEEDGIPWNNNNAEHGIKHFAAYRKVVDGLFSINNIDEYLILLSIFQTCQYRNIEFLNFLRNKEINLDI
;
A
#
# COMPACT_ATOMS: atom_id res chain seq x y z
N MET A 1 19.21 35.40 -15.26
CA MET A 1 18.42 35.76 -16.45
C MET A 1 16.95 35.84 -16.04
N GLY A 2 16.42 37.06 -15.90
CA GLY A 2 15.03 37.33 -15.50
C GLY A 2 14.10 37.29 -16.70
N GLY A 3 13.79 36.10 -17.18
CA GLY A 3 12.73 35.96 -18.18
C GLY A 3 11.38 36.31 -17.57
N THR A 4 10.68 37.24 -18.14
CA THR A 4 9.32 37.63 -17.77
C THR A 4 8.42 36.42 -17.63
N LYS A 5 7.87 36.21 -16.42
CA LYS A 5 6.91 35.15 -16.12
C LYS A 5 5.65 35.38 -16.92
N ARG A 6 5.56 34.79 -18.11
CA ARG A 6 4.39 34.93 -18.97
C ARG A 6 3.23 34.19 -18.35
N THR A 7 2.23 34.91 -17.83
CA THR A 7 0.96 34.36 -17.36
C THR A 7 0.24 33.72 -18.54
N GLU A 8 -0.10 32.44 -18.42
CA GLU A 8 -0.80 31.67 -19.47
C GLU A 8 -2.31 31.76 -19.32
N VAL A 9 -2.80 31.86 -18.07
CA VAL A 9 -4.22 31.99 -17.77
C VAL A 9 -4.41 33.07 -16.71
N SER A 10 -5.31 34.02 -16.94
CA SER A 10 -5.72 35.05 -15.97
C SER A 10 -7.18 34.83 -15.57
N ILE A 11 -7.41 34.63 -14.28
CA ILE A 11 -8.74 34.43 -13.69
C ILE A 11 -9.08 35.68 -12.88
N LYS A 12 -10.07 36.45 -13.36
CA LYS A 12 -10.62 37.59 -12.61
C LYS A 12 -11.72 37.10 -11.70
N LEU A 13 -11.56 37.35 -10.39
CA LEU A 13 -12.56 37.02 -9.39
C LEU A 13 -13.22 38.33 -8.93
N ASP A 14 -14.41 38.58 -9.42
CA ASP A 14 -15.21 39.73 -9.06
C ASP A 14 -16.59 39.31 -8.61
N ALA A 15 -16.75 39.17 -7.30
CA ALA A 15 -18.02 38.80 -6.69
C ALA A 15 -18.37 39.79 -5.59
N ARG A 16 -19.66 40.14 -5.53
CA ARG A 16 -20.22 40.93 -4.42
C ARG A 16 -20.00 40.15 -3.10
N CYS A 17 -19.71 40.85 -2.03
CA CYS A 17 -19.55 40.24 -0.69
C CYS A 17 -20.09 41.20 0.36
N PHE A 18 -20.38 40.62 1.53
CA PHE A 18 -20.72 41.35 2.73
C PHE A 18 -19.51 41.42 3.66
N CYS A 19 -19.45 42.47 4.49
CA CYS A 19 -18.42 42.57 5.50
C CYS A 19 -18.52 41.39 6.49
N PRO A 20 -17.45 40.62 6.76
CA PRO A 20 -17.50 39.51 7.70
C PRO A 20 -17.64 39.94 9.16
N GLU A 21 -17.32 41.20 9.49
CA GLU A 21 -17.35 41.74 10.86
C GLU A 21 -18.73 42.32 11.23
N CYS A 22 -19.32 43.13 10.34
CA CYS A 22 -20.58 43.83 10.63
C CYS A 22 -21.73 43.46 9.67
N ILE A 23 -21.52 42.49 8.78
CA ILE A 23 -22.51 41.98 7.82
C ILE A 23 -23.05 43.07 6.84
N SER A 24 -22.46 44.25 6.82
CA SER A 24 -22.89 45.33 5.95
C SER A 24 -22.63 45.01 4.47
N ALA A 25 -23.53 45.46 3.58
CA ALA A 25 -23.37 45.43 2.12
C ALA A 25 -22.53 46.61 1.60
N ASN A 26 -22.23 47.62 2.44
CA ASN A 26 -21.50 48.82 2.06
C ASN A 26 -19.98 48.51 2.00
N VAL A 27 -19.57 47.83 0.94
CA VAL A 27 -18.21 47.30 0.79
C VAL A 27 -17.63 47.80 -0.55
N ASN A 28 -16.48 48.44 -0.50
CA ASN A 28 -15.76 48.92 -1.67
C ASN A 28 -14.47 48.13 -1.94
N LYS A 29 -14.06 48.03 -3.22
CA LYS A 29 -12.75 47.50 -3.60
C LYS A 29 -11.67 48.42 -3.02
N HIS A 30 -10.76 47.86 -2.21
CA HIS A 30 -9.70 48.63 -1.57
C HIS A 30 -8.43 48.61 -2.40
N ASP A 31 -7.79 47.46 -2.54
CA ASP A 31 -6.58 47.31 -3.32
C ASP A 31 -6.57 46.00 -4.12
N LYS A 32 -5.84 46.04 -5.24
CA LYS A 32 -5.71 44.91 -6.15
C LYS A 32 -4.71 43.88 -5.57
N TYR A 33 -5.12 42.64 -5.53
CA TYR A 33 -4.30 41.52 -5.10
C TYR A 33 -4.11 40.55 -6.26
N LYS A 34 -2.84 40.23 -6.56
CA LYS A 34 -2.48 39.25 -7.60
C LYS A 34 -1.84 38.04 -6.94
N ARG A 35 -2.26 36.86 -7.34
CA ARG A 35 -1.65 35.62 -6.91
C ARG A 35 -1.27 34.75 -8.09
N ILE A 36 -0.03 34.30 -8.14
CA ILE A 36 0.49 33.44 -9.21
C ILE A 36 0.62 32.03 -8.64
N ILE A 37 0.01 31.08 -9.35
CA ILE A 37 0.05 29.64 -9.07
C ILE A 37 0.78 28.96 -10.21
N TYR A 38 1.78 28.14 -9.86
CA TYR A 38 2.49 27.28 -10.77
C TYR A 38 1.84 25.89 -10.73
N ASP A 39 1.41 25.41 -11.89
CA ASP A 39 0.74 24.12 -12.03
C ASP A 39 1.19 23.37 -13.28
N LEU A 40 0.65 22.18 -13.48
CA LEU A 40 0.72 21.41 -14.70
C LEU A 40 -0.68 21.32 -15.34
N ALA A 41 -0.74 21.39 -16.66
CA ALA A 41 -1.95 21.13 -17.42
C ALA A 41 -1.80 19.77 -18.12
N PHE A 42 -2.71 18.84 -17.81
CA PHE A 42 -2.85 17.57 -18.51
C PHE A 42 -3.69 17.77 -19.77
N MET A 43 -3.12 17.49 -20.91
CA MET A 43 -3.74 17.66 -22.22
C MET A 43 -3.71 16.36 -23.00
N SER A 44 -4.49 16.25 -24.08
CA SER A 44 -4.47 15.07 -24.96
C SER A 44 -3.10 14.78 -25.56
N ALA A 45 -2.32 15.82 -25.83
CA ALA A 45 -0.96 15.73 -26.41
C ALA A 45 0.15 15.62 -25.35
N GLY A 46 -0.17 15.52 -24.04
CA GLY A 46 0.82 15.42 -22.98
C GLY A 46 0.62 16.42 -21.84
N ILE A 47 1.69 16.70 -21.11
CA ILE A 47 1.66 17.54 -19.92
C ILE A 47 2.54 18.78 -20.17
N LYS A 48 2.01 19.96 -19.90
CA LYS A 48 2.77 21.21 -19.97
C LYS A 48 2.73 21.98 -18.66
N ARG A 49 3.72 22.85 -18.46
CA ARG A 49 3.68 23.85 -17.39
C ARG A 49 2.50 24.80 -17.60
N SER A 50 1.84 25.17 -16.52
CA SER A 50 0.78 26.20 -16.51
C SER A 50 1.07 27.24 -15.43
N ILE A 51 0.95 28.52 -15.79
CA ILE A 51 1.09 29.64 -14.87
C ILE A 51 -0.25 30.39 -14.84
N ILE A 52 -0.94 30.25 -13.70
CA ILE A 52 -2.28 30.80 -13.50
C ILE A 52 -2.16 32.03 -12.59
N GLN A 53 -2.63 33.18 -13.08
CA GLN A 53 -2.74 34.40 -12.31
C GLN A 53 -4.19 34.60 -11.87
N TYR A 54 -4.38 34.69 -10.57
CA TYR A 54 -5.66 35.08 -9.97
C TYR A 54 -5.59 36.58 -9.67
N ASP A 55 -6.44 37.37 -10.31
CA ASP A 55 -6.63 38.78 -10.03
C ASP A 55 -7.86 38.95 -9.15
N THR A 56 -7.68 39.49 -7.95
CA THR A 56 -8.73 39.71 -6.95
C THR A 56 -8.48 41.03 -6.23
N TYR A 57 -9.36 41.39 -5.31
CA TYR A 57 -9.25 42.60 -4.50
C TYR A 57 -9.36 42.28 -3.03
N ARG A 58 -8.70 43.11 -2.19
CA ARG A 58 -9.15 43.29 -0.82
C ARG A 58 -10.31 44.32 -0.83
N PHE A 59 -11.21 44.15 0.10
CA PHE A 59 -12.38 44.99 0.23
C PHE A 59 -12.30 45.76 1.55
N ARG A 60 -12.86 46.97 1.55
CA ARG A 60 -13.01 47.80 2.76
C ARG A 60 -14.48 48.05 3.02
N CYS A 61 -14.93 47.78 4.24
CA CYS A 61 -16.24 48.17 4.69
C CYS A 61 -16.26 49.64 5.04
N THR A 62 -17.26 50.37 4.51
CA THR A 62 -17.42 51.82 4.80
C THR A 62 -18.03 52.03 6.15
N ASP A 63 -18.78 51.09 6.70
CA ASP A 63 -19.49 51.21 7.99
C ASP A 63 -18.59 50.94 9.19
N CYS A 64 -17.78 49.88 9.15
CA CYS A 64 -16.89 49.53 10.27
C CYS A 64 -15.37 49.75 9.99
N GLY A 65 -15.01 50.10 8.74
CA GLY A 65 -13.63 50.37 8.33
C GLY A 65 -12.75 49.15 8.13
N SER A 66 -13.24 47.91 8.40
CA SER A 66 -12.46 46.68 8.28
C SER A 66 -12.02 46.40 6.86
N VAL A 67 -10.77 45.89 6.68
CA VAL A 67 -10.20 45.50 5.39
C VAL A 67 -10.07 43.98 5.37
N PHE A 68 -10.67 43.33 4.38
CA PHE A 68 -10.77 41.89 4.33
C PHE A 68 -10.69 41.32 2.90
N TYR A 69 -10.41 40.02 2.79
CA TYR A 69 -10.57 39.27 1.55
C TYR A 69 -11.98 38.71 1.45
N ASN A 70 -12.58 38.77 0.27
CA ASN A 70 -13.88 38.12 0.04
C ASN A 70 -13.79 36.64 0.40
N PRO A 71 -14.61 36.15 1.36
CA PRO A 71 -14.57 34.74 1.80
C PRO A 71 -14.81 33.74 0.67
N HIS A 72 -15.68 34.07 -0.31
CA HIS A 72 -15.93 33.22 -1.48
C HIS A 72 -14.70 33.13 -2.40
N GLN A 73 -14.04 34.27 -2.67
CA GLN A 73 -12.82 34.29 -3.47
C GLN A 73 -11.66 33.56 -2.79
N LYS A 74 -11.55 33.67 -1.45
CA LYS A 74 -10.54 32.97 -0.65
C LYS A 74 -10.63 31.44 -0.80
N LYS A 75 -11.84 30.90 -1.01
CA LYS A 75 -12.05 29.46 -1.27
C LYS A 75 -11.66 29.03 -2.69
N LEU A 76 -11.77 29.94 -3.67
CA LEU A 76 -11.46 29.66 -5.07
C LEU A 76 -9.98 29.80 -5.40
N VAL A 77 -9.23 30.63 -4.67
CA VAL A 77 -7.79 30.81 -4.85
C VAL A 77 -7.01 29.80 -4.03
N PRO A 78 -6.19 28.93 -4.65
CA PRO A 78 -5.39 27.96 -3.91
C PRO A 78 -4.52 28.64 -2.83
N SER A 79 -4.47 28.07 -1.64
CA SER A 79 -3.73 28.64 -0.49
C SER A 79 -2.19 28.61 -0.67
N GLY A 80 -1.68 27.70 -1.55
CA GLY A 80 -0.26 27.56 -1.83
C GLY A 80 0.20 28.28 -3.09
N ARG A 81 1.48 28.16 -3.41
CA ARG A 81 2.13 28.65 -4.62
C ARG A 81 2.01 27.65 -5.79
N PHE A 82 1.63 26.43 -5.50
CA PHE A 82 1.62 25.29 -6.43
C PHE A 82 0.22 24.70 -6.53
N GLY A 83 -0.20 24.42 -7.78
CA GLY A 83 -1.51 23.88 -8.08
C GLY A 83 -1.64 22.38 -7.76
N GLU A 84 -2.87 21.88 -7.90
CA GLU A 84 -3.20 20.51 -7.52
C GLU A 84 -2.67 19.48 -8.54
N ASN A 85 -2.74 19.80 -9.84
CA ASN A 85 -2.25 18.89 -10.88
C ASN A 85 -0.75 18.61 -10.73
N LEU A 86 0.04 19.63 -10.38
CA LEU A 86 1.46 19.48 -10.11
C LEU A 86 1.71 18.55 -8.91
N LYS A 87 0.95 18.72 -7.83
CA LYS A 87 1.07 17.88 -6.64
C LYS A 87 0.70 16.42 -6.94
N ILE A 88 -0.39 16.22 -7.68
CA ILE A 88 -0.86 14.90 -8.12
C ILE A 88 0.17 14.23 -9.01
N TRP A 89 0.73 14.97 -9.99
CA TRP A 89 1.78 14.44 -10.86
C TRP A 89 3.02 13.98 -10.07
N VAL A 90 3.45 14.78 -9.08
CA VAL A 90 4.57 14.42 -8.20
C VAL A 90 4.27 13.12 -7.45
N ILE A 91 3.07 12.96 -6.90
CA ILE A 91 2.69 11.75 -6.16
C ILE A 91 2.59 10.54 -7.10
N TYR A 92 2.04 10.71 -8.30
CA TYR A 92 2.00 9.65 -9.30
C TYR A 92 3.41 9.17 -9.67
N GLN A 93 4.33 10.10 -9.97
CA GLN A 93 5.73 9.76 -10.27
C GLN A 93 6.40 9.03 -9.09
N TYR A 94 6.15 9.50 -7.88
CA TYR A 94 6.78 8.97 -6.68
C TYR A 94 6.27 7.57 -6.31
N ILE A 95 4.96 7.35 -6.36
CA ILE A 95 4.31 6.11 -5.91
C ILE A 95 4.20 5.09 -7.04
N ALA A 96 3.55 5.45 -8.15
CA ALA A 96 3.29 4.51 -9.24
C ALA A 96 4.55 4.23 -10.07
N CYS A 97 5.30 5.28 -10.44
CA CYS A 97 6.51 5.15 -11.24
C CYS A 97 7.77 4.88 -10.40
N ARG A 98 7.68 4.95 -9.06
CA ARG A 98 8.80 4.71 -8.13
C ARG A 98 10.00 5.64 -8.33
N VAL A 99 9.77 6.86 -8.81
CA VAL A 99 10.83 7.85 -9.04
C VAL A 99 11.19 8.54 -7.73
N PRO A 100 12.46 8.56 -7.30
CA PRO A 100 12.87 9.27 -6.08
C PRO A 100 12.62 10.78 -6.15
N MET A 101 12.35 11.42 -5.00
CA MET A 101 12.00 12.84 -4.95
C MET A 101 13.05 13.78 -5.53
N ASN A 102 14.35 13.48 -5.35
CA ASN A 102 15.45 14.23 -5.97
C ASN A 102 15.44 14.15 -7.51
N LYS A 103 15.05 13.00 -8.07
CA LYS A 103 14.92 12.83 -9.53
C LYS A 103 13.67 13.54 -10.05
N ILE A 104 12.56 13.50 -9.30
CA ILE A 104 11.36 14.31 -9.61
C ILE A 104 11.70 15.80 -9.60
N GLN A 105 12.46 16.26 -8.61
CA GLN A 105 12.94 17.65 -8.53
C GLN A 105 13.74 18.04 -9.79
N ALA A 106 14.69 17.20 -10.20
CA ALA A 106 15.50 17.43 -11.39
C ALA A 106 14.63 17.48 -12.66
N THR A 107 13.66 16.57 -12.80
CA THR A 107 12.71 16.54 -13.92
C THR A 107 11.86 17.80 -13.97
N LEU A 108 11.34 18.26 -12.83
CA LEU A 108 10.55 19.51 -12.75
C LEU A 108 11.37 20.74 -13.19
N LEU A 109 12.64 20.78 -12.83
CA LEU A 109 13.53 21.85 -13.25
C LEU A 109 13.83 21.76 -14.76
N SER A 110 14.28 20.59 -15.23
CA SER A 110 14.82 20.43 -16.59
C SER A 110 13.73 20.48 -17.67
N ILE A 111 12.57 19.85 -17.42
CA ILE A 111 11.50 19.73 -18.42
C ILE A 111 10.50 20.87 -18.31
N PHE A 112 10.09 21.23 -17.08
CA PHE A 112 9.03 22.22 -16.88
C PHE A 112 9.54 23.60 -16.46
N ASN A 113 10.87 23.76 -16.27
CA ASN A 113 11.47 24.99 -15.73
C ASN A 113 10.80 25.44 -14.41
N LEU A 114 10.54 24.48 -13.51
CA LEU A 114 9.94 24.69 -12.19
C LEU A 114 10.98 24.38 -11.10
N PRO A 115 11.69 25.39 -10.55
CA PRO A 115 12.68 25.20 -9.49
C PRO A 115 11.98 25.00 -8.14
N ILE A 116 11.62 23.75 -7.84
CA ILE A 116 10.94 23.37 -6.60
C ILE A 116 11.93 22.63 -5.69
N ARG A 117 12.05 23.01 -4.44
CA ARG A 117 12.92 22.36 -3.47
C ARG A 117 12.33 21.01 -3.03
N GLU A 118 13.18 20.02 -2.78
CA GLU A 118 12.74 18.69 -2.36
C GLU A 118 11.84 18.72 -1.12
N ASN A 119 12.15 19.55 -0.13
CA ASN A 119 11.32 19.71 1.06
C ASN A 119 9.87 20.14 0.73
N THR A 120 9.68 20.87 -0.36
CA THR A 120 8.33 21.24 -0.84
C THR A 120 7.62 20.02 -1.43
N LEU A 121 8.33 19.17 -2.17
CA LEU A 121 7.78 17.91 -2.69
C LEU A 121 7.40 16.96 -1.56
N GLN A 122 8.23 16.84 -0.52
CA GLN A 122 7.91 16.07 0.68
C GLN A 122 6.65 16.60 1.38
N ARG A 123 6.45 17.91 1.42
CA ARG A 123 5.21 18.50 1.95
C ARG A 123 3.99 18.17 1.10
N PHE A 124 4.12 18.09 -0.23
CA PHE A 124 3.03 17.64 -1.09
C PHE A 124 2.64 16.20 -0.74
N LYS A 125 3.62 15.31 -0.60
CA LYS A 125 3.39 13.92 -0.18
C LYS A 125 2.63 13.86 1.14
N LYS A 126 3.10 14.57 2.16
CA LYS A 126 2.46 14.61 3.49
C LYS A 126 1.00 15.07 3.40
N ASN A 127 0.74 16.18 2.70
CA ASN A 127 -0.60 16.74 2.59
C ASN A 127 -1.56 15.78 1.88
N ILE A 128 -1.14 15.16 0.77
CA ILE A 128 -1.97 14.21 0.04
C ILE A 128 -2.17 12.92 0.87
N ALA A 129 -1.14 12.41 1.52
CA ALA A 129 -1.29 11.26 2.42
C ALA A 129 -2.30 11.53 3.55
N MET A 130 -2.30 12.73 4.11
CA MET A 130 -3.29 13.12 5.13
C MET A 130 -4.73 13.16 4.59
N GLN A 131 -4.94 13.61 3.35
CA GLN A 131 -6.26 13.58 2.69
C GLN A 131 -6.80 12.15 2.57
N TYR A 132 -5.91 11.19 2.30
CA TYR A 132 -6.26 9.78 2.14
C TYR A 132 -6.18 8.95 3.42
N ARG A 133 -5.86 9.53 4.57
CA ARG A 133 -5.75 8.80 5.85
C ARG A 133 -7.05 8.09 6.24
N THR A 134 -8.18 8.76 6.05
CA THR A 134 -9.50 8.16 6.36
C THR A 134 -9.78 6.96 5.48
N LEU A 135 -9.50 7.05 4.18
CA LEU A 135 -9.65 5.92 3.26
C LEU A 135 -8.72 4.76 3.64
N TYR A 136 -7.46 5.04 3.95
CA TYR A 136 -6.51 4.04 4.42
C TYR A 136 -7.02 3.30 5.67
N ASN A 137 -7.59 4.02 6.64
CA ASN A 137 -8.16 3.41 7.83
C ASN A 137 -9.36 2.50 7.50
N LYS A 138 -10.25 2.94 6.60
CA LYS A 138 -11.36 2.11 6.12
C LYS A 138 -10.86 0.83 5.43
N LEU A 139 -9.79 0.89 4.63
CA LEU A 139 -9.19 -0.30 4.01
C LEU A 139 -8.71 -1.28 5.09
N ALA A 140 -8.08 -0.79 6.16
CA ALA A 140 -7.62 -1.62 7.27
C ALA A 140 -8.82 -2.26 8.03
N GLU A 141 -9.86 -1.50 8.29
CA GLU A 141 -11.09 -1.99 8.93
C GLU A 141 -11.77 -3.07 8.08
N ASN A 142 -11.86 -2.87 6.77
CA ASN A 142 -12.45 -3.85 5.86
C ASN A 142 -11.67 -5.15 5.77
N LEU A 143 -10.33 -5.09 5.80
CA LEU A 143 -9.51 -6.29 5.90
C LEU A 143 -9.81 -7.07 7.18
N LEU A 144 -9.96 -6.38 8.32
CA LEU A 144 -10.24 -7.00 9.61
C LEU A 144 -11.67 -7.55 9.73
N ASN A 145 -12.61 -7.01 9.00
CA ASN A 145 -13.99 -7.49 8.92
C ASN A 145 -14.19 -8.58 7.85
N GLY A 146 -13.16 -8.84 7.05
CA GLY A 146 -13.20 -9.83 5.98
C GLY A 146 -12.97 -11.26 6.45
N ASN A 147 -13.05 -12.19 5.49
CA ASN A 147 -12.87 -13.63 5.75
C ASN A 147 -11.43 -14.10 5.61
N LEU A 148 -10.55 -13.26 5.06
CA LEU A 148 -9.21 -13.65 4.65
C LEU A 148 -8.25 -12.48 4.76
N ILE A 149 -7.07 -12.73 5.35
CA ILE A 149 -5.93 -11.81 5.33
C ILE A 149 -4.66 -12.60 4.98
N HIS A 150 -4.00 -12.20 3.92
CA HIS A 150 -2.61 -12.57 3.64
C HIS A 150 -1.68 -11.59 4.31
N ALA A 151 -0.60 -12.06 4.90
CA ALA A 151 0.42 -11.20 5.49
C ALA A 151 1.83 -11.64 5.12
N ASP A 152 2.68 -10.64 4.96
CA ASP A 152 4.13 -10.82 4.78
C ASP A 152 4.85 -9.58 5.33
N GLU A 153 6.16 -9.68 5.57
CA GLU A 153 6.95 -8.55 6.02
C GLU A 153 8.31 -8.48 5.34
N THR A 154 8.83 -7.28 5.23
CA THR A 154 10.17 -7.04 4.70
C THR A 154 10.96 -6.09 5.59
N LYS A 155 12.25 -6.39 5.73
CA LYS A 155 13.20 -5.61 6.51
C LYS A 155 13.65 -4.37 5.75
N ILE A 156 13.76 -3.24 6.44
CA ILE A 156 14.27 -1.98 5.90
C ILE A 156 15.32 -1.38 6.81
N SER A 157 16.19 -0.53 6.26
CA SER A 157 17.10 0.31 7.03
C SER A 157 16.49 1.69 7.24
N ILE A 158 16.65 2.25 8.43
CA ILE A 158 16.13 3.57 8.78
C ILE A 158 17.31 4.51 8.95
N ARG A 159 17.28 5.65 8.25
CA ARG A 159 18.33 6.67 8.33
C ARG A 159 18.42 7.22 9.75
N GLY A 160 19.62 7.22 10.32
CA GLY A 160 19.90 7.73 11.67
C GLY A 160 19.49 6.77 12.80
N LEU A 161 19.16 5.51 12.49
CA LEU A 161 18.97 4.45 13.48
C LEU A 161 19.90 3.28 13.16
N ASP A 162 20.58 2.76 14.18
CA ASP A 162 21.38 1.53 14.07
C ASP A 162 20.49 0.28 13.92
N SER A 163 19.20 0.42 14.26
CA SER A 163 18.21 -0.65 14.16
C SER A 163 17.51 -0.66 12.80
N LYS A 164 17.15 -1.87 12.37
CA LYS A 164 16.34 -2.10 11.17
C LYS A 164 14.86 -2.06 11.53
N GLY A 165 14.05 -1.47 10.64
CA GLY A 165 12.59 -1.53 10.75
C GLY A 165 12.00 -2.62 9.85
N TYR A 166 10.70 -2.80 9.94
CA TYR A 166 9.92 -3.75 9.15
C TYR A 166 8.70 -3.09 8.53
N VAL A 167 8.47 -3.38 7.29
CA VAL A 167 7.24 -3.01 6.59
C VAL A 167 6.42 -4.28 6.42
N TRP A 168 5.24 -4.27 7.00
CA TRP A 168 4.25 -5.31 6.94
C TRP A 168 3.27 -5.00 5.83
N ILE A 169 2.84 -6.03 5.10
CA ILE A 169 1.72 -5.97 4.17
C ILE A 169 0.59 -6.85 4.69
N PHE A 170 -0.62 -6.33 4.61
CA PHE A 170 -1.85 -7.06 4.82
C PHE A 170 -2.72 -6.89 3.60
N THR A 171 -3.22 -7.98 3.06
CA THR A 171 -4.02 -7.94 1.84
C THR A 171 -5.01 -9.10 1.79
N ASN A 172 -6.12 -8.85 1.13
CA ASN A 172 -7.02 -9.87 0.62
C ASN A 172 -6.99 -9.83 -0.91
N MET A 173 -7.96 -10.31 -1.63
CA MET A 173 -7.97 -10.23 -3.10
C MET A 173 -8.41 -8.86 -3.65
N ASP A 174 -8.64 -7.88 -2.80
CA ASP A 174 -9.31 -6.64 -3.12
C ASP A 174 -8.62 -5.39 -2.56
N SER A 175 -8.06 -5.48 -1.37
CA SER A 175 -7.47 -4.36 -0.65
C SER A 175 -6.07 -4.67 -0.14
N VAL A 176 -5.23 -3.64 -0.06
CA VAL A 176 -3.84 -3.73 0.42
C VAL A 176 -3.58 -2.65 1.46
N VAL A 177 -2.98 -3.03 2.58
CA VAL A 177 -2.56 -2.13 3.65
C VAL A 177 -1.12 -2.41 4.05
N PHE A 178 -0.29 -1.39 4.02
CA PHE A 178 1.09 -1.44 4.51
C PHE A 178 1.21 -0.74 5.86
N ILE A 179 1.96 -1.36 6.78
CA ILE A 179 2.20 -0.80 8.12
C ILE A 179 3.70 -0.87 8.44
N PHE A 180 4.28 0.23 8.90
CA PHE A 180 5.65 0.24 9.42
C PHE A 180 5.69 -0.12 10.89
N ARG A 181 6.70 -0.91 11.29
CA ARG A 181 7.04 -1.20 12.69
C ARG A 181 8.56 -1.17 12.89
N LYS A 182 8.98 -0.67 14.05
CA LYS A 182 10.41 -0.62 14.41
C LYS A 182 10.99 -2.00 14.71
N THR A 183 10.16 -2.93 15.17
CA THR A 183 10.57 -4.30 15.51
C THR A 183 9.77 -5.32 14.70
N ARG A 184 10.25 -6.56 14.64
CA ARG A 184 9.53 -7.70 14.05
C ARG A 184 8.56 -8.36 15.03
N GLU A 185 8.41 -7.81 16.21
CA GLU A 185 7.50 -8.34 17.22
C GLU A 185 6.06 -8.35 16.74
N VAL A 186 5.39 -9.45 16.96
CA VAL A 186 4.00 -9.68 16.50
C VAL A 186 2.95 -9.28 17.53
N GLU A 187 3.35 -8.66 18.65
CA GLU A 187 2.40 -8.27 19.69
C GLU A 187 1.32 -7.29 19.16
N PHE A 188 1.70 -6.41 18.23
CA PHE A 188 0.72 -5.55 17.57
C PHE A 188 -0.28 -6.36 16.73
N LEU A 189 0.14 -7.50 16.14
CA LEU A 189 -0.75 -8.37 15.36
C LEU A 189 -1.76 -9.07 16.25
N LYS A 190 -1.38 -9.50 17.45
CA LYS A 190 -2.31 -10.09 18.40
C LYS A 190 -3.42 -9.11 18.74
N LYS A 191 -3.06 -7.84 19.00
CA LYS A 191 -4.03 -6.76 19.26
C LYS A 191 -4.90 -6.48 18.02
N LEU A 192 -4.28 -6.39 16.85
CA LEU A 192 -4.97 -6.11 15.58
C LEU A 192 -5.99 -7.22 15.25
N LEU A 193 -5.62 -8.48 15.47
CA LEU A 193 -6.41 -9.66 15.10
C LEU A 193 -7.30 -10.20 16.23
N THR A 194 -7.41 -9.51 17.37
CA THR A 194 -8.20 -9.98 18.52
C THR A 194 -9.63 -10.35 18.16
N ASN A 195 -10.28 -9.55 17.31
CA ASN A 195 -11.65 -9.74 16.87
C ASN A 195 -11.77 -10.32 15.45
N PHE A 196 -10.66 -10.64 14.81
CA PHE A 196 -10.67 -11.18 13.45
C PHE A 196 -11.14 -12.64 13.46
N LYS A 197 -12.23 -12.90 12.76
CA LYS A 197 -12.86 -14.24 12.67
C LYS A 197 -12.48 -15.00 11.39
N GLY A 198 -11.77 -14.36 10.48
CA GLY A 198 -11.34 -14.94 9.23
C GLY A 198 -10.11 -15.83 9.35
N ILE A 199 -9.49 -16.12 8.22
CA ILE A 199 -8.30 -16.96 8.10
C ILE A 199 -7.08 -16.08 7.76
N PHE A 200 -6.04 -16.23 8.56
CA PHE A 200 -4.76 -15.55 8.37
C PHE A 200 -3.79 -16.45 7.60
N ILE A 201 -3.35 -15.99 6.42
CA ILE A 201 -2.41 -16.72 5.57
C ILE A 201 -1.02 -16.09 5.69
N SER A 202 -0.01 -16.90 5.98
CA SER A 202 1.37 -16.44 6.17
C SER A 202 2.39 -17.52 5.80
N ASP A 203 3.65 -17.12 5.82
CA ASP A 203 4.79 -18.05 5.85
C ASP A 203 4.91 -18.77 7.20
N PHE A 204 6.08 -19.40 7.45
CA PHE A 204 6.40 -20.15 8.67
C PHE A 204 7.14 -19.32 9.72
N TYR A 205 7.09 -17.99 9.66
CA TYR A 205 7.65 -17.20 10.75
C TYR A 205 6.99 -17.57 12.09
N THR A 206 7.82 -17.95 13.07
CA THR A 206 7.35 -18.48 14.37
C THR A 206 6.51 -17.46 15.16
N GLY A 207 6.74 -16.18 14.94
CA GLY A 207 5.94 -15.12 15.55
C GLY A 207 4.44 -15.23 15.26
N TYR A 208 4.05 -15.84 14.13
CA TYR A 208 2.63 -16.04 13.80
C TYR A 208 1.96 -17.22 14.51
N ASP A 209 2.74 -18.11 15.18
CA ASP A 209 2.20 -19.36 15.68
C ASP A 209 1.07 -19.20 16.72
N ASN A 210 1.15 -18.11 17.52
CA ASN A 210 0.25 -17.84 18.66
C ASN A 210 -0.73 -16.69 18.37
N LEU A 211 -1.08 -16.42 17.11
CA LEU A 211 -2.10 -15.44 16.78
C LEU A 211 -3.50 -15.96 17.14
N PRO A 212 -4.42 -15.08 17.59
CA PRO A 212 -5.76 -15.46 18.07
C PRO A 212 -6.77 -15.71 16.95
N CYS A 213 -6.33 -16.28 15.82
CA CYS A 213 -7.18 -16.55 14.67
C CYS A 213 -6.81 -17.87 13.99
N ARG A 214 -7.69 -18.36 13.13
CA ARG A 214 -7.41 -19.52 12.28
C ARG A 214 -6.31 -19.19 11.28
N GLN A 215 -5.43 -20.14 11.00
CA GLN A 215 -4.25 -19.90 10.15
C GLN A 215 -4.14 -20.92 9.03
N GLN A 216 -3.80 -20.43 7.82
CA GLN A 216 -3.30 -21.27 6.72
C GLN A 216 -1.83 -20.94 6.49
N LYS A 217 -0.97 -21.94 6.54
CA LYS A 217 0.45 -21.77 6.20
C LYS A 217 0.69 -21.95 4.71
N CYS A 218 1.57 -21.14 4.14
CA CYS A 218 1.89 -21.16 2.71
C CYS A 218 2.58 -22.49 2.33
N LEU A 219 1.92 -23.33 1.54
CA LEU A 219 2.49 -24.58 1.08
C LEU A 219 3.67 -24.38 0.12
N ILE A 220 3.72 -23.30 -0.63
CA ILE A 220 4.87 -23.00 -1.53
C ILE A 220 6.16 -22.85 -0.73
N HIS A 221 6.13 -22.11 0.39
CA HIS A 221 7.31 -22.00 1.26
C HIS A 221 7.72 -23.35 1.83
N PHE A 222 6.74 -24.18 2.23
CA PHE A 222 7.04 -25.50 2.75
C PHE A 222 7.67 -26.42 1.70
N ILE A 223 7.15 -26.42 0.49
CA ILE A 223 7.68 -27.21 -0.64
C ILE A 223 9.08 -26.73 -1.01
N ARG A 224 9.30 -25.41 -1.04
CA ARG A 224 10.61 -24.82 -1.33
C ARG A 224 11.65 -25.26 -0.30
N ASP A 225 11.33 -25.14 0.99
CA ASP A 225 12.23 -25.58 2.06
C ASP A 225 12.60 -27.07 1.95
N LEU A 226 11.61 -27.93 1.67
CA LEU A 226 11.84 -29.37 1.44
C LEU A 226 12.78 -29.64 0.26
N ASN A 227 12.54 -28.98 -0.86
CA ASN A 227 13.34 -29.14 -2.07
C ASN A 227 14.78 -28.61 -1.90
N ASP A 228 14.92 -27.46 -1.23
CA ASP A 228 16.24 -26.85 -0.95
C ASP A 228 17.08 -27.75 -0.01
N ASP A 229 16.45 -28.33 1.02
CA ASP A 229 17.14 -29.24 1.92
C ASP A 229 17.47 -30.57 1.21
N LEU A 230 16.59 -31.10 0.36
CA LEU A 230 16.88 -32.29 -0.45
C LEU A 230 18.01 -32.03 -1.44
N TYR A 231 18.03 -30.86 -2.11
CA TYR A 231 19.09 -30.48 -3.05
C TYR A 231 20.46 -30.43 -2.37
N LYS A 232 20.50 -29.93 -1.13
CA LYS A 232 21.73 -29.92 -0.31
C LYS A 232 22.14 -31.29 0.23
N ASN A 233 21.19 -32.21 0.32
CA ASN A 233 21.38 -33.55 0.90
C ASN A 233 20.80 -34.65 -0.03
N PRO A 234 21.34 -34.81 -1.26
CA PRO A 234 20.73 -35.66 -2.30
C PRO A 234 20.74 -37.16 -1.97
N PHE A 235 21.57 -37.58 -1.01
CA PHE A 235 21.71 -38.97 -0.55
C PHE A 235 20.84 -39.28 0.69
N ASP A 236 20.04 -38.33 1.17
CA ASP A 236 19.05 -38.60 2.23
C ASP A 236 17.81 -39.27 1.62
N TYR A 237 17.81 -40.59 1.61
CA TYR A 237 16.73 -41.38 1.03
C TYR A 237 15.39 -41.19 1.73
N SER A 238 15.38 -41.01 3.06
CA SER A 238 14.15 -40.77 3.84
C SER A 238 13.54 -39.40 3.48
N LEU A 239 14.38 -38.37 3.37
CA LEU A 239 13.92 -37.04 2.93
C LEU A 239 13.43 -37.09 1.49
N LYS A 240 14.12 -37.81 0.60
CA LYS A 240 13.71 -37.97 -0.81
C LYS A 240 12.34 -38.64 -0.92
N GLU A 241 12.12 -39.72 -0.16
CA GLU A 241 10.81 -40.42 -0.15
C GLU A 241 9.70 -39.48 0.36
N LEU A 242 9.97 -38.70 1.42
CA LEU A 242 9.06 -37.69 1.95
C LEU A 242 8.68 -36.65 0.88
N VAL A 243 9.66 -36.09 0.18
CA VAL A 243 9.46 -35.08 -0.86
C VAL A 243 8.59 -35.63 -2.00
N ILE A 244 8.87 -36.87 -2.45
CA ILE A 244 8.09 -37.51 -3.53
C ILE A 244 6.64 -37.76 -3.08
N LYS A 245 6.42 -38.35 -1.91
CA LYS A 245 5.05 -38.63 -1.42
C LYS A 245 4.25 -37.37 -1.15
N PHE A 246 4.87 -36.38 -0.52
CA PHE A 246 4.22 -35.09 -0.30
C PHE A 246 3.94 -34.35 -1.62
N GLY A 247 4.89 -34.36 -2.56
CA GLY A 247 4.73 -33.77 -3.89
C GLY A 247 3.55 -34.38 -4.65
N ASN A 248 3.41 -35.73 -4.64
CA ASN A 248 2.29 -36.42 -5.27
C ASN A 248 0.94 -36.06 -4.63
N LEU A 249 0.88 -36.00 -3.29
CA LEU A 249 -0.31 -35.58 -2.55
C LEU A 249 -0.74 -34.18 -2.96
N ILE A 250 0.19 -33.21 -2.92
CA ILE A 250 -0.09 -31.81 -3.25
C ILE A 250 -0.48 -31.67 -4.73
N ASN A 251 0.19 -32.36 -5.65
CA ASN A 251 -0.16 -32.30 -7.08
C ASN A 251 -1.58 -32.76 -7.35
N ASN A 252 -2.05 -33.83 -6.70
CA ASN A 252 -3.43 -34.31 -6.80
C ASN A 252 -4.44 -33.27 -6.28
N ILE A 253 -4.12 -32.61 -5.17
CA ILE A 253 -4.97 -31.55 -4.61
C ILE A 253 -5.01 -30.36 -5.56
N ILE A 254 -3.84 -29.88 -6.03
CA ILE A 254 -3.74 -28.73 -6.96
C ILE A 254 -4.45 -29.01 -8.27
N THR A 255 -4.36 -30.24 -8.79
CA THR A 255 -5.11 -30.64 -9.98
C THR A 255 -6.62 -30.49 -9.77
N THR A 256 -7.12 -30.81 -8.58
CA THR A 256 -8.52 -30.58 -8.23
C THR A 256 -8.86 -29.09 -8.14
N VAL A 257 -7.99 -28.29 -7.50
CA VAL A 257 -8.14 -26.82 -7.41
C VAL A 257 -8.21 -26.21 -8.82
N ASN A 258 -7.30 -26.60 -9.73
CA ASN A 258 -7.25 -26.06 -11.07
C ASN A 258 -8.50 -26.40 -11.91
N LYS A 259 -9.09 -27.58 -11.67
CA LYS A 259 -10.29 -28.04 -12.41
C LYS A 259 -11.60 -27.51 -11.81
N LYS A 260 -11.68 -27.34 -10.49
CA LYS A 260 -12.93 -27.10 -9.76
C LYS A 260 -12.93 -25.84 -8.89
N GLY A 261 -11.79 -25.11 -8.85
CA GLY A 261 -11.57 -23.97 -7.97
C GLY A 261 -11.41 -24.37 -6.49
N LEU A 262 -11.24 -23.35 -5.66
CA LEU A 262 -11.12 -23.50 -4.20
C LEU A 262 -12.50 -23.70 -3.56
N LYS A 263 -13.11 -24.86 -3.84
CA LYS A 263 -14.45 -25.21 -3.34
C LYS A 263 -14.37 -26.43 -2.43
N ARG A 264 -14.73 -26.23 -1.14
CA ARG A 264 -14.75 -27.24 -0.08
C ARG A 264 -15.35 -28.57 -0.53
N LYS A 265 -16.51 -28.55 -1.19
CA LYS A 265 -17.23 -29.75 -1.67
C LYS A 265 -16.38 -30.66 -2.59
N TYR A 266 -15.42 -30.09 -3.33
CA TYR A 266 -14.54 -30.88 -4.19
C TYR A 266 -13.20 -31.22 -3.53
N LEU A 267 -12.78 -30.45 -2.52
CA LEU A 267 -11.50 -30.60 -1.86
C LEU A 267 -11.53 -31.57 -0.67
N LEU A 268 -12.67 -31.72 -0.02
CA LEU A 268 -12.85 -32.64 1.13
C LEU A 268 -12.50 -34.11 0.81
N LYS A 269 -12.60 -34.56 -0.44
CA LYS A 269 -12.21 -35.92 -0.84
C LYS A 269 -10.74 -36.23 -0.52
N HIS A 270 -9.86 -35.19 -0.53
CA HIS A 270 -8.43 -35.33 -0.25
C HIS A 270 -8.09 -35.50 1.23
N VAL A 271 -9.03 -35.28 2.15
CA VAL A 271 -8.79 -35.46 3.59
C VAL A 271 -8.31 -36.88 3.88
N LYS A 272 -8.94 -37.90 3.26
CA LYS A 272 -8.52 -39.29 3.40
C LYS A 272 -7.10 -39.55 2.89
N ASP A 273 -6.68 -38.86 1.82
CA ASP A 273 -5.33 -39.00 1.27
C ASP A 273 -4.30 -38.34 2.20
N ILE A 274 -4.67 -37.22 2.80
CA ILE A 274 -3.85 -36.56 3.83
C ILE A 274 -3.70 -37.47 5.06
N ASP A 275 -4.78 -38.10 5.54
CA ASP A 275 -4.74 -39.01 6.67
C ASP A 275 -3.83 -40.21 6.39
N LYS A 276 -3.88 -40.79 5.20
CA LYS A 276 -2.97 -41.83 4.74
C LYS A 276 -1.52 -41.38 4.72
N PHE A 277 -1.27 -40.15 4.23
CA PHE A 277 0.08 -39.56 4.22
C PHE A 277 0.63 -39.40 5.64
N TYR A 278 -0.17 -38.85 6.58
CA TYR A 278 0.25 -38.68 7.96
C TYR A 278 0.46 -40.01 8.68
N HIS A 279 -0.36 -41.04 8.40
CA HIS A 279 -0.19 -42.35 8.91
C HIS A 279 1.15 -42.96 8.48
N TRP A 280 1.45 -42.91 7.17
CA TRP A 280 2.74 -43.32 6.64
C TRP A 280 3.90 -42.52 7.25
N LEU A 281 3.77 -41.21 7.37
CA LEU A 281 4.80 -40.31 7.88
C LEU A 281 5.20 -40.65 9.31
N ILE A 282 4.24 -41.05 10.15
CA ILE A 282 4.48 -41.41 11.54
C ILE A 282 5.10 -42.83 11.67
N GLN A 283 4.74 -43.71 10.75
CA GLN A 283 5.23 -45.08 10.78
C GLN A 283 6.66 -45.25 10.25
N LEU A 284 7.10 -44.30 9.40
CA LEU A 284 8.44 -44.37 8.82
C LEU A 284 9.51 -44.15 9.91
N LYS A 285 10.28 -45.18 10.17
CA LYS A 285 11.47 -45.10 11.04
C LYS A 285 12.64 -44.59 10.23
N SER A 286 13.26 -43.52 10.64
CA SER A 286 14.40 -42.93 9.96
C SER A 286 15.40 -42.32 10.96
N ASP A 287 16.67 -42.50 10.67
CA ASP A 287 17.77 -41.89 11.43
C ASP A 287 18.11 -40.48 10.89
N SER A 288 17.55 -40.11 9.73
CA SER A 288 17.77 -38.77 9.15
C SER A 288 17.26 -37.64 10.06
N GLU A 289 18.16 -36.75 10.45
CA GLU A 289 17.81 -35.56 11.22
C GLU A 289 16.91 -34.61 10.45
N LEU A 290 17.09 -34.53 9.13
CA LEU A 290 16.22 -33.71 8.27
C LEU A 290 14.81 -34.30 8.21
N PHE A 291 14.66 -35.60 8.05
CA PHE A 291 13.36 -36.25 8.12
C PHE A 291 12.68 -35.98 9.46
N LYS A 292 13.38 -36.14 10.58
CA LYS A 292 12.84 -35.87 11.93
C LYS A 292 12.43 -34.39 12.09
N LYS A 293 13.21 -33.45 11.53
CA LYS A 293 12.87 -32.03 11.49
C LYS A 293 11.55 -31.80 10.78
N TYR A 294 11.37 -32.40 9.58
CA TYR A 294 10.14 -32.21 8.80
C TYR A 294 8.96 -32.96 9.40
N LEU A 295 9.15 -34.15 9.97
CA LEU A 295 8.12 -34.87 10.72
C LEU A 295 7.52 -33.97 11.83
N LYS A 296 8.37 -33.37 12.66
CA LYS A 296 7.94 -32.44 13.72
C LYS A 296 7.17 -31.25 13.12
N ARG A 297 7.67 -30.71 12.00
CA ARG A 297 7.07 -29.53 11.32
C ARG A 297 5.69 -29.87 10.72
N PHE A 298 5.52 -31.06 10.13
CA PHE A 298 4.24 -31.55 9.63
C PHE A 298 3.23 -31.75 10.77
N LEU A 299 3.63 -32.43 11.84
CA LEU A 299 2.75 -32.70 12.99
C LEU A 299 2.30 -31.40 13.67
N LYS A 300 3.24 -30.47 13.90
CA LYS A 300 2.92 -29.15 14.48
C LYS A 300 1.91 -28.36 13.64
N ASN A 301 2.03 -28.41 12.33
CA ASN A 301 1.26 -27.55 11.44
C ASN A 301 0.13 -28.27 10.70
N ARG A 302 -0.22 -29.53 11.02
CA ARG A 302 -1.20 -30.34 10.28
C ARG A 302 -2.48 -29.56 9.95
N LYS A 303 -3.12 -28.97 10.95
CA LYS A 303 -4.35 -28.18 10.77
C LYS A 303 -4.12 -26.92 9.95
N LYS A 304 -2.94 -26.29 10.09
CA LYS A 304 -2.59 -25.03 9.40
C LYS A 304 -2.13 -25.23 7.96
N LEU A 305 -1.68 -26.42 7.57
CA LEU A 305 -1.24 -26.73 6.21
C LEU A 305 -2.41 -26.99 5.27
N PHE A 306 -3.51 -27.54 5.78
CA PHE A 306 -4.60 -28.03 4.96
C PHE A 306 -5.97 -27.40 5.27
N LEU A 307 -5.97 -26.26 5.99
CA LEU A 307 -7.20 -25.53 6.30
C LEU A 307 -7.98 -25.12 5.07
N PHE A 308 -7.28 -24.80 3.97
CA PHE A 308 -7.88 -24.45 2.68
C PHE A 308 -8.80 -25.54 2.04
N LEU A 309 -8.73 -26.77 2.54
CA LEU A 309 -9.65 -27.83 2.10
C LEU A 309 -11.02 -27.75 2.77
N GLU A 310 -11.08 -27.10 3.94
CA GLU A 310 -12.26 -27.05 4.81
C GLU A 310 -13.12 -25.81 4.54
N GLU A 311 -12.60 -24.82 3.80
CA GLU A 311 -13.25 -23.52 3.59
C GLU A 311 -13.21 -23.12 2.11
N ASP A 312 -14.32 -22.53 1.62
CA ASP A 312 -14.40 -22.03 0.25
C ASP A 312 -13.53 -20.78 0.05
N GLY A 313 -12.83 -20.73 -1.06
CA GLY A 313 -12.09 -19.53 -1.49
C GLY A 313 -10.77 -19.28 -0.75
N ILE A 314 -10.32 -20.15 0.14
CA ILE A 314 -9.06 -19.97 0.88
C ILE A 314 -7.88 -20.51 0.06
N PRO A 315 -6.90 -19.66 -0.32
CA PRO A 315 -5.71 -20.09 -1.02
C PRO A 315 -4.77 -20.93 -0.15
N TRP A 316 -4.11 -21.91 -0.78
CA TRP A 316 -3.08 -22.75 -0.17
C TRP A 316 -1.69 -22.10 -0.12
N ASN A 317 -1.55 -20.89 -0.68
CA ASN A 317 -0.30 -20.13 -0.79
C ASN A 317 -0.46 -18.67 -0.35
N ASN A 318 0.67 -17.98 -0.15
CA ASN A 318 0.73 -16.57 0.25
C ASN A 318 1.14 -15.63 -0.91
N ASN A 319 0.96 -16.06 -2.16
CA ASN A 319 1.41 -15.30 -3.33
C ASN A 319 0.84 -13.88 -3.40
N ASN A 320 -0.36 -13.67 -2.85
CA ASN A 320 -1.00 -12.35 -2.85
C ASN A 320 -0.19 -11.32 -2.05
N ALA A 321 0.23 -11.65 -0.81
CA ALA A 321 1.10 -10.78 -0.03
C ALA A 321 2.50 -10.65 -0.65
N GLU A 322 3.09 -11.76 -1.15
CA GLU A 322 4.39 -11.73 -1.82
C GLU A 322 4.36 -10.83 -3.07
N HIS A 323 3.26 -10.84 -3.83
CA HIS A 323 3.10 -9.98 -5.00
C HIS A 323 2.96 -8.51 -4.60
N GLY A 324 2.15 -8.22 -3.59
CA GLY A 324 1.97 -6.87 -3.08
C GLY A 324 3.27 -6.25 -2.55
N ILE A 325 4.07 -7.03 -1.82
CA ILE A 325 5.33 -6.51 -1.25
C ILE A 325 6.43 -6.26 -2.30
N LYS A 326 6.35 -6.89 -3.48
CA LYS A 326 7.34 -6.70 -4.57
C LYS A 326 7.44 -5.25 -5.03
N HIS A 327 6.32 -4.52 -5.09
CA HIS A 327 6.34 -3.11 -5.46
C HIS A 327 7.15 -2.27 -4.46
N PHE A 328 6.93 -2.48 -3.18
CA PHE A 328 7.71 -1.85 -2.12
C PHE A 328 9.19 -2.27 -2.16
N ALA A 329 9.46 -3.56 -2.34
CA ALA A 329 10.82 -4.09 -2.43
C ALA A 329 11.59 -3.53 -3.63
N ALA A 330 10.93 -3.28 -4.76
CA ALA A 330 11.54 -2.63 -5.92
C ALA A 330 11.92 -1.17 -5.60
N TYR A 331 11.02 -0.41 -4.98
CA TYR A 331 11.34 0.96 -4.56
C TYR A 331 12.46 0.98 -3.50
N ARG A 332 12.46 0.03 -2.55
CA ARG A 332 13.54 -0.12 -1.56
C ARG A 332 14.92 -0.24 -2.22
N LYS A 333 15.03 -0.97 -3.34
CA LYS A 333 16.28 -1.08 -4.10
C LYS A 333 16.71 0.26 -4.72
N VAL A 334 15.75 1.04 -5.22
CA VAL A 334 16.01 2.35 -5.84
C VAL A 334 16.54 3.38 -4.83
N VAL A 335 16.17 3.27 -3.56
CA VAL A 335 16.62 4.16 -2.48
C VAL A 335 17.68 3.52 -1.57
N ASP A 336 18.36 2.47 -2.05
CA ASP A 336 19.40 1.73 -1.29
C ASP A 336 18.93 1.26 0.09
N GLY A 337 17.65 1.02 0.22
CA GLY A 337 17.03 0.56 1.46
C GLY A 337 16.90 1.60 2.58
N LEU A 338 17.31 2.85 2.35
CA LEU A 338 17.32 3.89 3.35
C LEU A 338 16.01 4.70 3.37
N PHE A 339 15.28 4.59 4.48
CA PHE A 339 14.05 5.32 4.70
C PHE A 339 14.18 6.30 5.88
N SER A 340 13.43 7.40 5.83
CA SER A 340 13.29 8.30 6.97
C SER A 340 12.09 7.88 7.81
N ILE A 341 12.27 7.75 9.11
CA ILE A 341 11.21 7.38 10.07
C ILE A 341 10.01 8.34 10.00
N ASN A 342 10.27 9.62 9.77
CA ASN A 342 9.24 10.66 9.72
C ASN A 342 8.44 10.67 8.41
N ASN A 343 8.90 9.94 7.40
CA ASN A 343 8.34 10.02 6.05
C ASN A 343 7.82 8.68 5.52
N ILE A 344 8.04 7.59 6.27
CA ILE A 344 7.67 6.26 5.78
C ILE A 344 6.16 6.04 5.82
N ASP A 345 5.49 6.54 6.87
CA ASP A 345 4.05 6.33 7.02
C ASP A 345 3.25 6.97 5.90
N GLU A 346 3.60 8.21 5.47
CA GLU A 346 2.91 8.84 4.35
C GLU A 346 3.13 8.08 3.04
N TYR A 347 4.33 7.53 2.84
CA TYR A 347 4.61 6.68 1.68
C TYR A 347 3.74 5.43 1.70
N LEU A 348 3.65 4.74 2.84
CA LEU A 348 2.90 3.50 2.97
C LEU A 348 1.39 3.71 2.84
N ILE A 349 0.84 4.84 3.30
CA ILE A 349 -0.56 5.18 3.08
C ILE A 349 -0.84 5.29 1.58
N LEU A 350 -0.05 6.09 0.87
CA LEU A 350 -0.24 6.30 -0.57
C LEU A 350 0.00 5.02 -1.37
N LEU A 351 0.97 4.21 -0.97
CA LEU A 351 1.23 2.91 -1.58
C LEU A 351 0.06 1.93 -1.39
N SER A 352 -0.55 1.93 -0.20
CA SER A 352 -1.72 1.11 0.09
C SER A 352 -2.89 1.44 -0.83
N ILE A 353 -3.16 2.73 -1.01
CA ILE A 353 -4.22 3.20 -1.91
C ILE A 353 -3.89 2.86 -3.36
N PHE A 354 -2.66 3.12 -3.80
CA PHE A 354 -2.21 2.80 -5.15
C PHE A 354 -2.39 1.31 -5.48
N GLN A 355 -1.93 0.42 -4.61
CA GLN A 355 -2.06 -1.01 -4.87
C GLN A 355 -3.51 -1.50 -4.76
N THR A 356 -4.32 -0.89 -3.89
CA THR A 356 -5.76 -1.18 -3.86
C THR A 356 -6.43 -0.73 -5.15
N CYS A 357 -6.09 0.44 -5.70
CA CYS A 357 -6.54 0.86 -7.03
C CYS A 357 -6.17 -0.17 -8.10
N GLN A 358 -4.92 -0.68 -8.08
CA GLN A 358 -4.48 -1.70 -9.02
C GLN A 358 -5.30 -3.00 -8.91
N TYR A 359 -5.56 -3.50 -7.69
CA TYR A 359 -6.39 -4.69 -7.49
C TYR A 359 -7.81 -4.53 -8.00
N ARG A 360 -8.35 -3.31 -7.96
CA ARG A 360 -9.70 -2.98 -8.42
C ARG A 360 -9.74 -2.47 -9.86
N ASN A 361 -8.63 -2.51 -10.60
CA ASN A 361 -8.52 -1.99 -11.96
C ASN A 361 -8.90 -0.50 -12.07
N ILE A 362 -8.64 0.29 -11.02
CA ILE A 362 -8.85 1.73 -11.00
C ILE A 362 -7.55 2.41 -11.44
N GLU A 363 -7.64 3.31 -12.41
CA GLU A 363 -6.48 4.08 -12.86
C GLU A 363 -6.11 5.14 -11.81
N PHE A 364 -4.94 4.98 -11.17
CA PHE A 364 -4.53 5.75 -9.99
C PHE A 364 -4.37 7.25 -10.26
N LEU A 365 -3.89 7.65 -11.44
CA LEU A 365 -3.75 9.07 -11.77
C LEU A 365 -5.13 9.75 -11.85
N ASN A 366 -6.12 9.11 -12.48
CA ASN A 366 -7.47 9.63 -12.55
C ASN A 366 -8.14 9.65 -11.17
N PHE A 367 -7.95 8.61 -10.36
CA PHE A 367 -8.39 8.58 -8.98
C PHE A 367 -7.90 9.81 -8.18
N LEU A 368 -6.61 10.13 -8.28
CA LEU A 368 -6.04 11.30 -7.63
C LEU A 368 -6.59 12.62 -8.20
N ARG A 369 -6.76 12.70 -9.53
CA ARG A 369 -7.26 13.92 -10.21
C ARG A 369 -8.72 14.22 -9.89
N ASN A 370 -9.53 13.19 -9.81
CA ASN A 370 -10.94 13.32 -9.44
C ASN A 370 -11.14 13.54 -7.94
N LYS A 371 -10.04 13.48 -7.14
CA LYS A 371 -10.08 13.57 -5.66
C LYS A 371 -11.05 12.57 -5.05
N GLU A 372 -11.10 11.37 -5.65
CA GLU A 372 -11.94 10.30 -5.14
C GLU A 372 -11.45 9.92 -3.73
N ILE A 373 -12.37 9.90 -2.78
CA ILE A 373 -12.12 9.58 -1.37
C ILE A 373 -12.77 8.26 -0.94
N ASN A 374 -13.47 7.63 -1.86
CA ASN A 374 -14.07 6.31 -1.68
C ASN A 374 -13.59 5.42 -2.82
N LEU A 375 -13.26 4.20 -2.44
CA LEU A 375 -13.06 3.10 -3.34
C LEU A 375 -14.27 2.19 -3.06
N ASP A 376 -15.44 2.42 -3.62
CA ASP A 376 -16.71 1.70 -3.39
C ASP A 376 -16.55 0.41 -2.55
N ILE A 377 -16.46 0.63 -1.24
CA ILE A 377 -16.06 -0.39 -0.27
C ILE A 377 -17.32 -0.96 0.37
#